data_d2d1d2807fb1fdaabdc868f01c506092
#
_entry.id   d2d1d2807fb1fdaabdc868f01c506092
#
_cell.length_a   1.000
_cell.length_b   1.000
_cell.length_c   1.000
_cell.angle_alpha   90.00
_cell.angle_beta   90.00
_cell.angle_gamma   90.00
#
_symmetry.space_group_name_H-M   'P 1'
#
loop_
_entity.id
_entity.type
_entity.pdbx_description
1 polymer ?
#
loop_
_entity_poly.entity_id
_entity_poly.type
_entity_poly.pdbx_seq_one_letter_code
_entity_poly.pdbx_strand_id
1 'polypeptide(L)'
;MGRQRGFTLVELMIVVALIGTLAAIAIPLYANVQARARIAKAQADVRTLASAVTIYTAQMGVVPTALDDLEETASNGQGQTAGPFIGELPAPPPGWSTATRRRRSRRNPTTSQNYAYTFSTAAGTFLISAWGDNVTVSAP
;
A
#
# COMPACT_ATOMS: atom_id res chain seq x y z
N MET A 1 -61.35 9.33 13.08
CA MET A 1 -60.15 9.91 13.74
C MET A 1 -59.20 8.78 14.10
N GLY A 2 -58.10 8.61 13.36
CA GLY A 2 -57.11 7.58 13.62
C GLY A 2 -56.27 7.93 14.86
N ARG A 3 -56.14 7.00 15.80
CA ARG A 3 -55.22 7.11 16.94
C ARG A 3 -53.78 7.11 16.43
N GLN A 4 -53.09 8.22 16.52
CA GLN A 4 -51.64 8.25 16.31
C GLN A 4 -50.99 7.59 17.55
N ARG A 5 -50.40 6.42 17.34
CA ARG A 5 -49.60 5.75 18.36
C ARG A 5 -48.20 6.37 18.33
N GLY A 6 -47.84 7.11 19.35
CA GLY A 6 -46.49 7.65 19.53
C GLY A 6 -45.57 6.59 20.13
N PHE A 7 -44.28 6.69 19.84
CA PHE A 7 -43.21 5.87 20.43
C PHE A 7 -43.07 6.19 21.92
N THR A 8 -42.90 5.20 22.75
CA THR A 8 -42.61 5.38 24.17
C THR A 8 -41.10 5.63 24.37
N LEU A 9 -40.78 6.41 25.42
CA LEU A 9 -39.39 6.70 25.81
C LEU A 9 -38.65 5.40 26.16
N VAL A 10 -39.34 4.43 26.77
CA VAL A 10 -38.76 3.13 27.12
C VAL A 10 -38.38 2.32 25.88
N GLU A 11 -39.20 2.29 24.84
CA GLU A 11 -38.84 1.63 23.56
C GLU A 11 -37.59 2.23 22.95
N LEU A 12 -37.44 3.55 22.99
CA LEU A 12 -36.22 4.20 22.48
C LEU A 12 -34.99 3.85 23.34
N MET A 13 -35.12 3.81 24.67
CA MET A 13 -34.02 3.47 25.56
C MET A 13 -33.53 2.05 25.38
N ILE A 14 -34.45 1.08 25.19
CA ILE A 14 -34.06 -0.33 24.92
C ILE A 14 -33.31 -0.43 23.62
N VAL A 15 -33.74 0.22 22.55
CA VAL A 15 -33.08 0.20 21.25
C VAL A 15 -31.66 0.76 21.34
N VAL A 16 -31.49 1.92 22.02
CA VAL A 16 -30.15 2.52 22.19
C VAL A 16 -29.24 1.61 23.03
N ALA A 17 -29.76 0.99 24.08
CA ALA A 17 -28.99 0.04 24.89
C ALA A 17 -28.55 -1.17 24.09
N LEU A 18 -29.40 -1.73 23.24
CA LEU A 18 -29.05 -2.86 22.34
C LEU A 18 -27.98 -2.46 21.31
N ILE A 19 -28.15 -1.29 20.67
CA ILE A 19 -27.15 -0.78 19.73
C ILE A 19 -25.81 -0.55 20.44
N GLY A 20 -25.83 0.02 21.64
CA GLY A 20 -24.62 0.26 22.43
C GLY A 20 -23.84 -1.02 22.76
N THR A 21 -24.55 -2.08 23.17
CA THR A 21 -23.92 -3.38 23.46
C THR A 21 -23.33 -4.04 22.20
N LEU A 22 -24.01 -3.97 21.06
CA LEU A 22 -23.52 -4.47 19.78
C LEU A 22 -22.31 -3.67 19.29
N ALA A 23 -22.36 -2.34 19.39
CA ALA A 23 -21.27 -1.45 18.99
C ALA A 23 -19.98 -1.69 19.80
N ALA A 24 -20.12 -1.96 21.11
CA ALA A 24 -18.99 -2.24 21.99
C ALA A 24 -18.15 -3.44 21.52
N ILE A 25 -18.75 -4.42 20.87
CA ILE A 25 -18.08 -5.60 20.32
C ILE A 25 -17.63 -5.32 18.87
N ALA A 26 -18.46 -4.66 18.08
CA ALA A 26 -18.22 -4.47 16.64
C ALA A 26 -17.06 -3.51 16.35
N ILE A 27 -16.91 -2.42 17.13
CA ILE A 27 -15.89 -1.40 16.87
C ILE A 27 -14.46 -1.95 16.93
N PRO A 28 -14.01 -2.65 18.01
CA PRO A 28 -12.65 -3.18 18.07
C PRO A 28 -12.41 -4.27 17.02
N LEU A 29 -13.41 -5.09 16.70
CA LEU A 29 -13.31 -6.09 15.67
C LEU A 29 -13.10 -5.46 14.29
N TYR A 30 -13.83 -4.39 13.98
CA TYR A 30 -13.70 -3.66 12.73
C TYR A 30 -12.31 -3.03 12.56
N ALA A 31 -11.74 -2.44 13.62
CA ALA A 31 -10.39 -1.87 13.58
C ALA A 31 -9.33 -2.93 13.23
N ASN A 32 -9.44 -4.14 13.79
CA ASN A 32 -8.53 -5.24 13.49
C ASN A 32 -8.65 -5.73 12.03
N VAL A 33 -9.86 -5.79 11.48
CA VAL A 33 -10.10 -6.16 10.08
C VAL A 33 -9.50 -5.12 9.15
N GLN A 34 -9.66 -3.84 9.45
CA GLN A 34 -9.07 -2.73 8.68
C GLN A 34 -7.54 -2.80 8.65
N ALA A 35 -6.89 -3.07 9.78
CA ALA A 35 -5.44 -3.22 9.83
C ALA A 35 -4.95 -4.39 8.94
N ARG A 36 -5.62 -5.54 9.03
CA ARG A 36 -5.30 -6.71 8.16
C ARG A 36 -5.50 -6.40 6.69
N ALA A 37 -6.55 -5.68 6.32
CA ALA A 37 -6.82 -5.28 4.94
C ALA A 37 -5.72 -4.35 4.38
N ARG A 38 -5.24 -3.38 5.19
CA ARG A 38 -4.11 -2.52 4.81
C ARG A 38 -2.82 -3.32 4.60
N ILE A 39 -2.51 -4.26 5.49
CA ILE A 39 -1.34 -5.14 5.37
C ILE A 39 -1.43 -5.97 4.09
N ALA A 40 -2.58 -6.60 3.83
CA ALA A 40 -2.79 -7.41 2.64
C ALA A 40 -2.65 -6.59 1.34
N LYS A 41 -3.19 -5.35 1.33
CA LYS A 41 -3.01 -4.43 0.21
C LYS A 41 -1.53 -4.13 -0.02
N ALA A 42 -0.79 -3.72 1.02
CA ALA A 42 0.62 -3.40 0.89
C ALA A 42 1.45 -4.58 0.39
N GLN A 43 1.14 -5.81 0.84
CA GLN A 43 1.80 -7.02 0.34
C GLN A 43 1.52 -7.28 -1.14
N ALA A 44 0.29 -7.07 -1.59
CA ALA A 44 -0.08 -7.21 -2.99
C ALA A 44 0.65 -6.17 -3.86
N ASP A 45 0.64 -4.91 -3.43
CA ASP A 45 1.29 -3.81 -4.14
C ASP A 45 2.80 -4.05 -4.30
N VAL A 46 3.49 -4.46 -3.23
CA VAL A 46 4.94 -4.74 -3.25
C VAL A 46 5.27 -5.88 -4.21
N ARG A 47 4.44 -6.94 -4.26
CA ARG A 47 4.62 -8.04 -5.21
C ARG A 47 4.41 -7.59 -6.66
N THR A 48 3.41 -6.75 -6.91
CA THR A 48 3.14 -6.18 -8.24
C THR A 48 4.31 -5.33 -8.70
N LEU A 49 4.84 -4.47 -7.84
CA LEU A 49 6.02 -3.65 -8.14
C LEU A 49 7.26 -4.51 -8.40
N ALA A 50 7.51 -5.52 -7.57
CA ALA A 50 8.64 -6.43 -7.76
C ALA A 50 8.56 -7.18 -9.10
N SER A 51 7.35 -7.62 -9.49
CA SER A 51 7.12 -8.23 -10.79
C SER A 51 7.40 -7.26 -11.94
N ALA A 52 6.94 -6.01 -11.85
CA ALA A 52 7.19 -5.00 -12.87
C ALA A 52 8.69 -4.66 -13.01
N VAL A 53 9.42 -4.52 -11.88
CA VAL A 53 10.89 -4.33 -11.88
C VAL A 53 11.61 -5.50 -12.51
N THR A 54 11.16 -6.72 -12.26
CA THR A 54 11.74 -7.93 -12.85
C THR A 54 11.56 -7.95 -14.37
N ILE A 55 10.36 -7.59 -14.86
CA ILE A 55 10.07 -7.50 -16.30
C ILE A 55 10.89 -6.38 -16.94
N TYR A 56 10.97 -5.21 -16.30
CA TYR A 56 11.82 -4.11 -16.74
C TYR A 56 13.26 -4.56 -16.89
N THR A 57 13.83 -5.18 -15.85
CA THR A 57 15.22 -5.66 -15.85
C THR A 57 15.47 -6.71 -16.92
N ALA A 58 14.52 -7.61 -17.15
CA ALA A 58 14.64 -8.63 -18.21
C ALA A 58 14.67 -8.04 -19.62
N GLN A 59 13.95 -6.94 -19.86
CA GLN A 59 13.87 -6.29 -21.17
C GLN A 59 14.96 -5.23 -21.39
N MET A 60 15.29 -4.46 -20.34
CA MET A 60 16.27 -3.38 -20.43
C MET A 60 17.71 -3.83 -20.15
N GLY A 61 17.89 -4.98 -19.49
CA GLY A 61 19.20 -5.48 -19.05
C GLY A 61 19.78 -4.76 -17.83
N VAL A 62 19.05 -3.78 -17.28
CA VAL A 62 19.46 -2.99 -16.11
C VAL A 62 18.28 -2.80 -15.16
N VAL A 63 18.57 -2.63 -13.88
CA VAL A 63 17.53 -2.33 -12.86
C VAL A 63 17.07 -0.89 -13.05
N PRO A 64 15.76 -0.56 -12.91
CA PRO A 64 15.29 0.82 -12.99
C PRO A 64 15.91 1.68 -11.88
N THR A 65 16.11 2.96 -12.15
CA THR A 65 16.70 3.90 -11.20
C THR A 65 15.68 4.46 -10.22
N ALA A 66 14.42 4.46 -10.62
CA ALA A 66 13.26 4.87 -9.82
C ALA A 66 12.06 3.98 -10.16
N LEU A 67 11.04 3.97 -9.29
CA LEU A 67 9.78 3.27 -9.60
C LEU A 67 9.01 3.97 -10.73
N ASP A 68 9.20 5.28 -10.87
CA ASP A 68 8.55 6.07 -11.91
C ASP A 68 8.98 5.62 -13.33
N ASP A 69 10.20 5.06 -13.47
CA ASP A 69 10.69 4.48 -14.73
C ASP A 69 9.80 3.33 -15.24
N LEU A 70 8.97 2.74 -14.37
CA LEU A 70 8.06 1.65 -14.73
C LEU A 70 6.79 2.14 -15.46
N GLU A 71 6.42 3.40 -15.28
CA GLU A 71 5.23 4.00 -15.94
C GLU A 71 5.55 4.51 -17.34
N GLU A 72 6.82 4.63 -17.67
CA GLU A 72 7.28 5.18 -18.94
C GLU A 72 7.78 4.09 -19.90
N THR A 73 7.86 4.46 -21.16
CA THR A 73 8.54 3.63 -22.16
C THR A 73 10.04 3.88 -22.07
N ALA A 74 10.82 2.80 -21.98
CA ALA A 74 12.28 2.85 -21.96
C ALA A 74 12.86 2.19 -23.20
N SER A 75 14.08 2.60 -23.57
CA SER A 75 14.85 1.96 -24.67
C SER A 75 16.12 1.35 -24.11
N ASN A 76 16.42 0.12 -24.50
CA ASN A 76 17.64 -0.56 -24.12
C ASN A 76 18.84 -0.11 -24.99
N GLY A 77 20.04 -0.55 -24.63
CA GLY A 77 21.28 -0.24 -25.39
C GLY A 77 21.32 -0.79 -26.82
N GLN A 78 20.34 -1.60 -27.23
CA GLN A 78 20.19 -2.15 -28.58
C GLN A 78 19.12 -1.39 -29.40
N GLY A 79 18.55 -0.31 -28.87
CA GLY A 79 17.51 0.49 -29.53
C GLY A 79 16.12 -0.14 -29.50
N GLN A 80 15.91 -1.19 -28.71
CA GLN A 80 14.58 -1.78 -28.53
C GLN A 80 13.83 -0.99 -27.46
N THR A 81 12.59 -0.61 -27.75
CA THR A 81 11.72 0.14 -26.85
C THR A 81 10.70 -0.82 -26.21
N ALA A 82 10.49 -0.72 -24.91
CA ALA A 82 9.50 -1.46 -24.17
C ALA A 82 8.86 -0.61 -23.07
N GLY A 83 7.71 -1.02 -22.59
CA GLY A 83 6.94 -0.32 -21.58
C GLY A 83 5.63 0.27 -22.12
N PRO A 84 4.80 0.91 -21.27
CA PRO A 84 4.96 0.93 -19.82
C PRO A 84 4.83 -0.46 -19.17
N PHE A 85 5.52 -0.68 -18.06
CA PHE A 85 5.56 -1.96 -17.34
C PHE A 85 4.50 -2.05 -16.25
N ILE A 86 3.96 -0.90 -15.84
CA ILE A 86 2.83 -0.75 -14.95
C ILE A 86 1.98 0.44 -15.42
N GLY A 87 0.69 0.37 -15.26
CA GLY A 87 -0.20 1.45 -15.71
C GLY A 87 -0.22 2.65 -14.76
N GLU A 88 -0.12 2.40 -13.47
CA GLU A 88 -0.07 3.40 -12.40
C GLU A 88 0.62 2.81 -11.19
N LEU A 89 1.48 3.59 -10.54
CA LEU A 89 2.16 3.16 -9.32
C LEU A 89 1.18 3.08 -8.15
N PRO A 90 1.09 1.93 -7.47
CA PRO A 90 0.21 1.79 -6.33
C PRO A 90 0.64 2.68 -5.17
N ALA A 91 -0.32 3.41 -4.59
CA ALA A 91 -0.10 4.18 -3.39
C ALA A 91 -0.22 3.30 -2.14
N PRO A 92 0.70 3.44 -1.18
CA PRO A 92 0.62 2.70 0.08
C PRO A 92 -0.65 3.05 0.85
N PRO A 93 -1.15 2.13 1.71
CA PRO A 93 -2.34 2.38 2.51
C PRO A 93 -2.21 3.63 3.38
N PRO A 94 -3.32 4.34 3.69
CA PRO A 94 -3.30 5.50 4.56
C PRO A 94 -2.64 5.22 5.92
N GLY A 95 -1.76 6.12 6.36
CA GLY A 95 -1.01 5.98 7.62
C GLY A 95 0.24 5.11 7.54
N TRP A 96 0.53 4.53 6.38
CA TRP A 96 1.79 3.81 6.16
C TRP A 96 2.93 4.75 5.80
N SER A 97 4.12 4.47 6.32
CA SER A 97 5.33 5.22 6.04
C SER A 97 6.16 4.51 4.98
N THR A 98 6.59 5.28 4.01
CA THR A 98 7.55 4.85 2.98
C THR A 98 8.98 5.22 3.37
N ALA A 99 9.16 5.99 4.46
CA ALA A 99 10.47 6.36 4.96
C ALA A 99 11.10 5.18 5.68
N THR A 100 12.16 4.64 5.13
CA THR A 100 13.07 3.74 5.83
C THR A 100 13.50 4.39 7.14
N ARG A 101 13.26 3.74 8.27
CA ARG A 101 13.69 4.21 9.61
C ARG A 101 15.19 4.50 9.54
N ARG A 102 15.54 5.78 9.57
CA ARG A 102 16.85 6.38 9.39
C ARG A 102 18.01 5.50 9.90
N ARG A 103 18.78 4.97 8.96
CA ARG A 103 20.23 4.93 9.12
C ARG A 103 20.78 5.93 8.11
N ARG A 104 21.55 6.92 8.59
CA ARG A 104 22.17 7.99 7.80
C ARG A 104 22.93 7.40 6.62
N SER A 105 22.32 7.39 5.44
CA SER A 105 23.02 7.28 4.18
C SER A 105 22.72 8.54 3.37
N ARG A 106 23.77 9.31 3.09
CA ARG A 106 23.74 10.48 2.24
C ARG A 106 23.66 10.05 0.78
N ARG A 107 22.59 9.37 0.38
CA ARG A 107 22.21 9.23 -1.02
C ARG A 107 20.71 9.49 -1.09
N ASN A 108 20.40 10.40 -2.00
CA ASN A 108 19.12 11.01 -2.25
C ASN A 108 17.99 9.96 -2.24
N PRO A 109 17.05 9.95 -1.27
CA PRO A 109 15.83 9.21 -1.45
C PRO A 109 14.99 10.07 -2.40
N THR A 110 14.77 9.60 -3.60
CA THR A 110 13.68 10.11 -4.44
C THR A 110 12.42 9.84 -3.63
N THR A 111 11.89 10.89 -3.00
CA THR A 111 10.71 10.83 -2.15
C THR A 111 9.49 10.80 -3.07
N SER A 112 9.29 9.69 -3.72
CA SER A 112 8.01 9.34 -4.29
C SER A 112 7.05 9.12 -3.11
N GLN A 113 5.82 9.56 -3.20
CA GLN A 113 4.75 9.27 -2.21
C GLN A 113 4.40 7.77 -2.16
N ASN A 114 5.14 6.97 -2.86
CA ASN A 114 5.02 5.56 -3.15
C ASN A 114 5.93 4.73 -2.22
N TYR A 115 6.00 3.44 -2.45
CA TYR A 115 6.83 2.50 -1.72
C TYR A 115 8.32 2.88 -1.75
N ALA A 116 9.05 2.63 -0.67
CA ALA A 116 10.49 2.86 -0.63
C ALA A 116 11.19 1.87 -1.56
N TYR A 117 12.00 2.39 -2.48
CA TYR A 117 12.75 1.63 -3.45
C TYR A 117 14.25 1.85 -3.26
N THR A 118 15.00 0.77 -3.18
CA THR A 118 16.45 0.80 -3.14
C THR A 118 16.99 -0.25 -4.12
N PHE A 119 18.04 0.08 -4.84
CA PHE A 119 18.62 -0.79 -5.86
C PHE A 119 20.14 -0.77 -5.85
N SER A 120 20.74 -1.81 -6.38
CA SER A 120 22.18 -1.92 -6.61
C SER A 120 22.43 -2.37 -8.05
N THR A 121 22.90 -1.45 -8.88
CA THR A 121 23.26 -1.75 -10.27
C THR A 121 24.41 -2.74 -10.38
N ALA A 122 25.35 -2.69 -9.43
CA ALA A 122 26.51 -3.60 -9.41
C ALA A 122 26.13 -5.06 -9.08
N ALA A 123 25.10 -5.24 -8.24
CA ALA A 123 24.61 -6.57 -7.84
C ALA A 123 23.40 -7.02 -8.65
N GLY A 124 22.77 -6.14 -9.43
CA GLY A 124 21.52 -6.42 -10.14
C GLY A 124 20.33 -6.70 -9.20
N THR A 125 20.40 -6.18 -7.97
CA THR A 125 19.39 -6.42 -6.93
C THR A 125 18.61 -5.17 -6.60
N PHE A 126 17.38 -5.36 -6.14
CA PHE A 126 16.53 -4.28 -5.67
C PHE A 126 15.78 -4.70 -4.39
N LEU A 127 15.25 -3.72 -3.67
CA LEU A 127 14.39 -3.94 -2.52
C LEU A 127 13.28 -2.89 -2.52
N ILE A 128 12.05 -3.35 -2.43
CA ILE A 128 10.86 -2.52 -2.29
C ILE A 128 10.30 -2.75 -0.90
N SER A 129 9.98 -1.69 -0.16
CA SER A 129 9.47 -1.81 1.20
C SER A 129 8.51 -0.70 1.59
N ALA A 130 7.63 -1.01 2.54
CA ALA A 130 6.78 -0.06 3.25
C ALA A 130 6.56 -0.52 4.68
N TRP A 131 6.26 0.40 5.59
CA TRP A 131 6.04 0.10 7.00
C TRP A 131 4.75 0.75 7.49
N GLY A 132 3.96 -0.01 8.25
CA GLY A 132 2.73 0.45 8.88
C GLY A 132 2.09 -0.64 9.72
N ASP A 133 1.16 -0.28 10.59
CA ASP A 133 0.44 -1.22 11.47
C ASP A 133 1.39 -2.20 12.22
N ASN A 134 2.58 -1.74 12.65
CA ASN A 134 3.66 -2.52 13.25
C ASN A 134 4.25 -3.64 12.37
N VAL A 135 4.02 -3.62 11.07
CA VAL A 135 4.53 -4.61 10.11
C VAL A 135 5.36 -3.91 9.04
N THR A 136 6.46 -4.54 8.64
CA THR A 136 7.23 -4.18 7.45
C THR A 136 6.91 -5.17 6.34
N VAL A 137 6.56 -4.66 5.17
CA VAL A 137 6.35 -5.44 3.96
C VAL A 137 7.50 -5.16 3.02
N SER A 138 8.11 -6.19 2.45
CA SER A 138 9.20 -6.04 1.49
C SER A 138 9.18 -7.16 0.46
N ALA A 139 9.72 -6.87 -0.73
CA ALA A 139 10.06 -7.85 -1.75
C ALA A 139 11.44 -7.52 -2.34
N PRO A 140 12.22 -8.56 -2.69
CA PRO A 140 13.49 -8.44 -3.40
C PRO A 140 13.29 -8.07 -4.84
#